data_f74cdb32e84cd89ea069e6d918d34187
#
_entry.id   f74cdb32e84cd89ea069e6d918d34187
#
_cell.length_a   1.000
_cell.length_b   1.000
_cell.length_c   1.000
_cell.angle_alpha   90.00
_cell.angle_beta   90.00
_cell.angle_gamma   90.00
#
_symmetry.space_group_name_H-M   'P 1'
#
loop_
_entity.id
_entity.type
_entity.pdbx_description
1 polymer ?
#
loop_
_entity_poly.entity_id
_entity_poly.type
_entity_poly.pdbx_seq_one_letter_code
_entity_poly.pdbx_strand_id
1 'polypeptide(L)'
;MNANFPPAAGSLFRSEILVRFADCDYARMVFYPRYLVMFNNLVEDWFAAGLNLSFAELHAKRGWGVPTVHLDVDYYAPSFLGDILRATLAVTRLGRSSFALEITLNGADGVKRVQGKVVLVLMELGRNRSLAIPDDLRMRMTKFLVPDENCKSHDRVAEAH
;
A
#
# COMPACT_ATOMS: atom_id res chain seq x y z
N MET A 1 -28.00 -3.74 -3.75
CA MET A 1 -27.48 -5.12 -3.60
C MET A 1 -26.04 -5.14 -4.09
N ASN A 2 -25.08 -4.90 -3.21
CA ASN A 2 -23.66 -5.03 -3.58
C ASN A 2 -23.30 -6.51 -3.49
N ALA A 3 -23.21 -7.17 -4.63
CA ALA A 3 -22.70 -8.53 -4.72
C ALA A 3 -21.21 -8.49 -4.33
N ASN A 4 -20.93 -8.93 -3.10
CA ASN A 4 -19.58 -9.05 -2.56
C ASN A 4 -18.93 -10.29 -3.17
N PHE A 5 -18.56 -10.23 -4.45
CA PHE A 5 -17.74 -11.26 -5.06
C PHE A 5 -16.33 -11.13 -4.50
N PRO A 6 -15.73 -12.21 -4.00
CA PRO A 6 -14.33 -12.17 -3.60
C PRO A 6 -13.48 -11.74 -4.82
N PRO A 7 -12.51 -10.83 -4.62
CA PRO A 7 -11.66 -10.40 -5.72
C PRO A 7 -10.94 -11.61 -6.33
N ALA A 8 -10.86 -11.65 -7.66
CA ALA A 8 -10.06 -12.64 -8.38
C ALA A 8 -8.57 -12.47 -8.02
N ALA A 9 -7.77 -13.54 -8.11
CA ALA A 9 -6.32 -13.46 -7.91
C ALA A 9 -5.73 -12.42 -8.86
N GLY A 10 -4.83 -11.54 -8.34
CA GLY A 10 -4.28 -10.41 -9.09
C GLY A 10 -5.16 -9.16 -9.11
N SER A 11 -6.18 -9.08 -8.26
CA SER A 11 -7.01 -7.90 -8.12
C SER A 11 -6.26 -6.74 -7.48
N LEU A 12 -6.57 -5.52 -7.91
CA LEU A 12 -6.11 -4.30 -7.24
C LEU A 12 -7.12 -3.87 -6.19
N PHE A 13 -6.65 -3.50 -5.01
CA PHE A 13 -7.48 -2.72 -4.09
C PHE A 13 -7.60 -1.30 -4.62
N ARG A 14 -8.80 -0.74 -4.60
CA ARG A 14 -9.11 0.59 -5.16
C ARG A 14 -9.83 1.44 -4.15
N SER A 15 -9.47 2.73 -4.09
CA SER A 15 -10.11 3.74 -3.27
C SER A 15 -10.03 5.10 -3.96
N GLU A 16 -10.81 6.07 -3.48
CA GLU A 16 -10.72 7.46 -3.90
C GLU A 16 -10.30 8.32 -2.71
N ILE A 17 -9.39 9.27 -2.96
CA ILE A 17 -8.86 10.18 -1.94
C ILE A 17 -9.14 11.60 -2.38
N LEU A 18 -9.93 12.33 -1.60
CA LEU A 18 -10.13 13.75 -1.79
C LEU A 18 -8.94 14.53 -1.22
N VAL A 19 -8.29 15.33 -2.05
CA VAL A 19 -7.26 16.29 -1.60
C VAL A 19 -7.93 17.41 -0.82
N ARG A 20 -7.61 17.50 0.46
CA ARG A 20 -8.20 18.46 1.40
C ARG A 20 -7.28 19.67 1.59
N PHE A 21 -7.82 20.73 2.17
CA PHE A 21 -7.05 21.94 2.51
C PHE A 21 -5.82 21.61 3.39
N ALA A 22 -5.98 20.69 4.35
CA ALA A 22 -4.89 20.25 5.22
C ALA A 22 -3.77 19.49 4.51
N ASP A 23 -3.97 19.06 3.27
CA ASP A 23 -2.97 18.35 2.49
C ASP A 23 -2.07 19.28 1.66
N CYS A 24 -2.50 20.54 1.48
CA CYS A 24 -1.83 21.52 0.63
C CYS A 24 -0.91 22.44 1.43
N ASP A 25 0.17 22.90 0.80
CA ASP A 25 1.07 23.90 1.32
C ASP A 25 0.85 25.29 0.67
N TYR A 26 1.72 26.23 0.99
CA TYR A 26 1.66 27.58 0.44
C TYR A 26 1.86 27.63 -1.08
N ALA A 27 2.47 26.62 -1.69
CA ALA A 27 2.57 26.46 -3.14
C ALA A 27 1.25 26.04 -3.81
N ARG A 28 0.17 25.88 -3.03
CA ARG A 28 -1.19 25.51 -3.44
C ARG A 28 -1.32 24.10 -4.03
N MET A 29 -0.33 23.26 -3.78
CA MET A 29 -0.34 21.84 -4.18
C MET A 29 -0.17 20.95 -2.95
N VAL A 30 -0.40 19.66 -3.12
CA VAL A 30 -0.18 18.70 -2.04
C VAL A 30 1.28 18.75 -1.59
N PHE A 31 1.49 18.99 -0.30
CA PHE A 31 2.80 18.93 0.34
C PHE A 31 3.29 17.48 0.33
N TYR A 32 4.47 17.23 -0.24
CA TYR A 32 4.92 15.88 -0.58
C TYR A 32 4.80 14.82 0.54
N PRO A 33 5.05 15.11 1.84
CA PRO A 33 4.87 14.13 2.90
C PRO A 33 3.40 13.72 3.09
N ARG A 34 2.45 14.51 2.66
CA ARG A 34 1.02 14.18 2.75
C ARG A 34 0.66 12.98 1.90
N TYR A 35 1.35 12.75 0.79
CA TYR A 35 1.18 11.53 0.02
C TYR A 35 1.56 10.27 0.82
N LEU A 36 2.54 10.36 1.73
CA LEU A 36 2.92 9.23 2.59
C LEU A 36 1.82 8.93 3.63
N VAL A 37 1.15 9.97 4.12
CA VAL A 37 -0.04 9.81 4.97
C VAL A 37 -1.18 9.16 4.18
N MET A 38 -1.40 9.58 2.92
CA MET A 38 -2.40 8.96 2.04
C MET A 38 -2.09 7.49 1.78
N PHE A 39 -0.83 7.13 1.58
CA PHE A 39 -0.41 5.72 1.44
C PHE A 39 -0.70 4.91 2.70
N ASN A 40 -0.37 5.46 3.88
CA ASN A 40 -0.64 4.79 5.15
C ASN A 40 -2.15 4.56 5.35
N ASN A 41 -2.97 5.58 5.08
CA ASN A 41 -4.41 5.48 5.18
C ASN A 41 -4.97 4.42 4.19
N LEU A 42 -4.44 4.37 2.97
CA LEU A 42 -4.83 3.36 1.98
C LEU A 42 -4.47 1.94 2.43
N VAL A 43 -3.31 1.76 3.08
CA VAL A 43 -2.93 0.46 3.67
C VAL A 43 -3.91 0.08 4.78
N GLU A 44 -4.28 1.02 5.65
CA GLU A 44 -5.28 0.80 6.70
C GLU A 44 -6.65 0.41 6.12
N ASP A 45 -7.12 1.13 5.10
CA ASP A 45 -8.36 0.83 4.37
C ASP A 45 -8.30 -0.56 3.72
N TRP A 46 -7.16 -0.92 3.12
CA TRP A 46 -6.95 -2.24 2.53
C TRP A 46 -7.01 -3.36 3.57
N PHE A 47 -6.39 -3.17 4.74
CA PHE A 47 -6.50 -4.12 5.83
C PHE A 47 -7.96 -4.30 6.26
N ALA A 48 -8.69 -3.20 6.46
CA ALA A 48 -10.07 -3.24 6.90
C ALA A 48 -11.02 -3.85 5.85
N ALA A 49 -11.03 -3.30 4.64
CA ALA A 49 -11.98 -3.68 3.60
C ALA A 49 -11.49 -4.83 2.71
N GLY A 50 -10.20 -4.87 2.38
CA GLY A 50 -9.61 -5.90 1.51
C GLY A 50 -9.30 -7.20 2.24
N LEU A 51 -8.74 -7.10 3.45
CA LEU A 51 -8.31 -8.25 4.24
C LEU A 51 -9.28 -8.62 5.38
N ASN A 52 -10.34 -7.84 5.57
CA ASN A 52 -11.30 -8.01 6.66
C ASN A 52 -10.61 -8.16 8.04
N LEU A 53 -9.67 -7.28 8.31
CA LEU A 53 -8.89 -7.21 9.56
C LEU A 53 -8.51 -5.75 9.83
N SER A 54 -9.33 -5.02 10.58
CA SER A 54 -9.04 -3.61 10.86
C SER A 54 -7.78 -3.42 11.70
N PHE A 55 -7.14 -2.26 11.60
CA PHE A 55 -5.99 -1.93 12.44
C PHE A 55 -6.34 -1.91 13.94
N ALA A 56 -7.56 -1.51 14.29
CA ALA A 56 -8.03 -1.61 15.68
C ALA A 56 -8.03 -3.07 16.17
N GLU A 57 -8.46 -4.01 15.34
CA GLU A 57 -8.41 -5.44 15.67
C GLU A 57 -6.97 -5.97 15.66
N LEU A 58 -6.17 -5.60 14.64
CA LEU A 58 -4.78 -6.00 14.52
C LEU A 58 -3.97 -5.57 15.77
N HIS A 59 -4.08 -4.29 16.17
CA HIS A 59 -3.29 -3.73 17.26
C HIS A 59 -3.88 -4.08 18.65
N ALA A 60 -5.17 -3.82 18.86
CA ALA A 60 -5.77 -3.93 20.18
C ALA A 60 -6.09 -5.38 20.57
N LYS A 61 -6.53 -6.21 19.63
CA LYS A 61 -6.91 -7.59 19.95
C LYS A 61 -5.76 -8.58 19.75
N ARG A 62 -5.00 -8.45 18.66
CA ARG A 62 -3.92 -9.39 18.34
C ARG A 62 -2.56 -8.96 18.87
N GLY A 63 -2.38 -7.68 19.24
CA GLY A 63 -1.09 -7.14 19.66
C GLY A 63 -0.05 -7.14 18.53
N TRP A 64 -0.50 -7.07 17.28
CA TRP A 64 0.36 -7.06 16.10
C TRP A 64 0.44 -5.67 15.48
N GLY A 65 1.51 -5.44 14.74
CA GLY A 65 1.70 -4.22 13.95
C GLY A 65 2.32 -4.53 12.61
N VAL A 66 2.24 -3.55 11.71
CA VAL A 66 2.81 -3.65 10.36
C VAL A 66 3.66 -2.42 10.04
N PRO A 67 4.77 -2.21 10.78
CA PRO A 67 5.65 -1.08 10.49
C PRO A 67 6.23 -1.16 9.08
N THR A 68 6.37 0.02 8.46
CA THR A 68 7.08 0.19 7.20
C THR A 68 8.59 0.12 7.46
N VAL A 69 9.29 -0.74 6.73
CA VAL A 69 10.74 -0.92 6.84
C VAL A 69 11.48 -0.41 5.61
N HIS A 70 10.79 -0.22 4.50
CA HIS A 70 11.34 0.39 3.30
C HIS A 70 10.25 1.15 2.56
N LEU A 71 10.61 2.30 2.01
CA LEU A 71 9.72 3.14 1.22
C LEU A 71 10.52 3.80 0.10
N ASP A 72 10.06 3.62 -1.12
CA ASP A 72 10.57 4.26 -2.32
C ASP A 72 9.42 4.97 -3.03
N VAL A 73 9.57 6.24 -3.37
CA VAL A 73 8.47 7.09 -3.89
C VAL A 73 8.93 7.93 -5.05
N ASP A 74 8.19 7.84 -6.16
CA ASP A 74 8.35 8.68 -7.34
C ASP A 74 7.18 9.64 -7.48
N TYR A 75 7.47 10.92 -7.71
CA TYR A 75 6.51 12.00 -7.93
C TYR A 75 6.50 12.37 -9.41
N TYR A 76 5.33 12.35 -10.05
CA TYR A 76 5.18 12.58 -11.49
C TYR A 76 4.50 13.90 -11.83
N ALA A 77 3.44 14.26 -11.11
CA ALA A 77 2.67 15.47 -11.35
C ALA A 77 2.04 15.97 -10.04
N PRO A 78 1.83 17.29 -9.88
CA PRO A 78 1.20 17.85 -8.70
C PRO A 78 -0.28 17.49 -8.61
N SER A 79 -0.82 17.51 -7.38
CA SER A 79 -2.25 17.45 -7.09
C SER A 79 -2.65 18.71 -6.34
N PHE A 80 -3.89 19.15 -6.52
CA PHE A 80 -4.39 20.41 -6.01
C PHE A 80 -5.59 20.20 -5.09
N LEU A 81 -5.91 21.22 -4.30
CA LEU A 81 -7.09 21.25 -3.45
C LEU A 81 -8.35 20.91 -4.25
N GLY A 82 -9.11 19.94 -3.77
CA GLY A 82 -10.36 19.49 -4.39
C GLY A 82 -10.18 18.38 -5.44
N ASP A 83 -8.93 18.02 -5.81
CA ASP A 83 -8.69 16.87 -6.68
C ASP A 83 -9.19 15.59 -6.01
N ILE A 84 -9.74 14.68 -6.82
CA ILE A 84 -10.05 13.32 -6.43
C ILE A 84 -8.99 12.41 -7.03
N LEU A 85 -8.19 11.79 -6.16
CA LEU A 85 -7.15 10.86 -6.57
C LEU A 85 -7.70 9.44 -6.56
N ARG A 86 -7.53 8.73 -7.68
CA ARG A 86 -7.85 7.30 -7.78
C ARG A 86 -6.65 6.51 -7.29
N ALA A 87 -6.81 5.90 -6.13
CA ALA A 87 -5.78 5.11 -5.47
C ALA A 87 -5.90 3.64 -5.84
N THR A 88 -4.77 2.99 -6.14
CA THR A 88 -4.67 1.54 -6.32
C THR A 88 -3.55 1.00 -5.44
N LEU A 89 -3.78 -0.19 -4.89
CA LEU A 89 -2.80 -0.94 -4.11
C LEU A 89 -2.76 -2.38 -4.61
N ALA A 90 -1.56 -2.88 -4.85
CA ALA A 90 -1.28 -4.26 -5.18
C ALA A 90 -0.23 -4.84 -4.23
N VAL A 91 -0.30 -6.13 -3.95
CA VAL A 91 0.77 -6.87 -3.31
C VAL A 91 1.71 -7.35 -4.41
N THR A 92 2.99 -6.99 -4.35
CA THR A 92 4.00 -7.41 -5.35
C THR A 92 4.85 -8.57 -4.86
N ARG A 93 4.97 -8.73 -3.54
CA ARG A 93 5.72 -9.83 -2.92
C ARG A 93 5.15 -10.21 -1.57
N LEU A 94 5.08 -11.52 -1.29
CA LEU A 94 4.74 -12.09 0.02
C LEU A 94 5.91 -12.94 0.52
N GLY A 95 6.65 -12.41 1.52
CA GLY A 95 7.69 -13.14 2.23
C GLY A 95 7.14 -13.92 3.44
N ARG A 96 8.01 -14.43 4.30
CA ARG A 96 7.61 -15.15 5.50
C ARG A 96 6.90 -14.24 6.51
N SER A 97 7.48 -13.09 6.82
CA SER A 97 7.00 -12.09 7.77
C SER A 97 6.84 -10.70 7.15
N SER A 98 7.28 -10.50 5.92
CA SER A 98 7.21 -9.23 5.20
C SER A 98 6.37 -9.34 3.94
N PHE A 99 5.85 -8.21 3.49
CA PHE A 99 5.15 -8.09 2.22
C PHE A 99 5.47 -6.74 1.58
N ALA A 100 5.54 -6.73 0.26
CA ALA A 100 5.76 -5.52 -0.52
C ALA A 100 4.48 -5.13 -1.24
N LEU A 101 4.22 -3.83 -1.24
CA LEU A 101 3.06 -3.21 -1.89
C LEU A 101 3.55 -2.24 -2.95
N GLU A 102 2.81 -2.15 -4.03
CA GLU A 102 2.86 -1.02 -4.96
C GLU A 102 1.59 -0.22 -4.83
N ILE A 103 1.74 1.08 -4.60
CA ILE A 103 0.64 2.04 -4.45
C ILE A 103 0.78 3.08 -5.54
N THR A 104 -0.29 3.35 -6.28
CA THR A 104 -0.33 4.39 -7.31
C THR A 104 -1.53 5.30 -7.07
N LEU A 105 -1.30 6.62 -7.10
CA LEU A 105 -2.35 7.64 -7.09
C LEU A 105 -2.39 8.33 -8.46
N ASN A 106 -3.53 8.27 -9.12
CA ASN A 106 -3.78 8.93 -10.39
C ASN A 106 -4.82 10.04 -10.20
N GLY A 107 -4.69 11.14 -10.93
CA GLY A 107 -5.73 12.16 -11.01
C GLY A 107 -6.97 11.64 -11.74
N ALA A 108 -8.08 12.38 -11.65
CA ALA A 108 -9.31 12.09 -12.41
C ALA A 108 -9.08 12.14 -13.94
N ASP A 109 -8.07 12.88 -14.37
CA ASP A 109 -7.57 12.97 -15.75
C ASP A 109 -6.79 11.72 -16.21
N GLY A 110 -6.58 10.74 -15.32
CA GLY A 110 -5.79 9.53 -15.57
C GLY A 110 -4.28 9.71 -15.47
N VAL A 111 -3.80 10.93 -15.25
CA VAL A 111 -2.36 11.20 -15.11
C VAL A 111 -1.86 10.72 -13.76
N LYS A 112 -0.78 9.95 -13.77
CA LYS A 112 -0.12 9.48 -12.55
C LYS A 112 0.42 10.68 -11.76
N ARG A 113 0.10 10.74 -10.48
CA ARG A 113 0.57 11.78 -9.55
C ARG A 113 1.78 11.30 -8.76
N VAL A 114 1.64 10.16 -8.13
CA VAL A 114 2.69 9.57 -7.30
C VAL A 114 2.58 8.04 -7.33
N GLN A 115 3.71 7.37 -7.24
CA GLN A 115 3.80 5.92 -7.09
C GLN A 115 4.76 5.60 -5.95
N GLY A 116 4.40 4.64 -5.12
CA GLY A 116 5.26 4.19 -4.02
C GLY A 116 5.39 2.68 -3.98
N LYS A 117 6.60 2.23 -3.63
CA LYS A 117 6.88 0.85 -3.26
C LYS A 117 7.12 0.81 -1.76
N VAL A 118 6.31 0.05 -1.05
CA VAL A 118 6.29 0.01 0.42
C VAL A 118 6.54 -1.41 0.87
N VAL A 119 7.52 -1.62 1.75
CA VAL A 119 7.74 -2.91 2.39
C VAL A 119 7.34 -2.81 3.85
N LEU A 120 6.45 -3.69 4.27
CA LEU A 120 5.98 -3.81 5.65
C LEU A 120 6.36 -5.16 6.22
N VAL A 121 6.50 -5.21 7.54
CA VAL A 121 6.79 -6.44 8.29
C VAL A 121 5.72 -6.65 9.34
N LEU A 122 5.14 -7.84 9.37
CA LEU A 122 4.23 -8.21 10.46
C LEU A 122 5.05 -8.45 11.74
N MET A 123 4.69 -7.76 12.81
CA MET A 123 5.38 -7.80 14.09
C MET A 123 4.45 -8.08 15.26
N GLU A 124 4.96 -8.80 16.24
CA GLU A 124 4.39 -8.89 17.57
C GLU A 124 4.89 -7.71 18.41
N LEU A 125 4.00 -6.76 18.72
CA LEU A 125 4.37 -5.49 19.36
C LEU A 125 4.93 -5.67 20.76
N GLY A 126 4.32 -6.55 21.59
CA GLY A 126 4.75 -6.77 22.98
C GLY A 126 6.16 -7.36 23.11
N ARG A 127 6.66 -8.06 22.08
CA ARG A 127 7.99 -8.67 22.05
C ARG A 127 8.93 -8.01 21.07
N ASN A 128 8.46 -7.02 20.34
CA ASN A 128 9.21 -6.30 19.29
C ASN A 128 9.98 -7.24 18.34
N ARG A 129 9.31 -8.26 17.84
CA ARG A 129 9.89 -9.25 16.92
C ARG A 129 9.01 -9.48 15.70
N SER A 130 9.62 -9.83 14.58
CA SER A 130 8.87 -10.21 13.38
C SER A 130 8.06 -11.48 13.62
N LEU A 131 6.87 -11.52 13.04
CA LEU A 131 5.93 -12.64 13.13
C LEU A 131 5.69 -13.20 11.72
N ALA A 132 5.72 -14.53 11.59
CA ALA A 132 5.33 -15.14 10.31
C ALA A 132 3.87 -14.78 9.99
N ILE A 133 3.60 -14.40 8.75
CA ILE A 133 2.25 -14.07 8.30
C ILE A 133 1.40 -15.35 8.40
N PRO A 134 0.32 -15.35 9.23
CA PRO A 134 -0.55 -16.52 9.37
C PRO A 134 -1.19 -16.90 8.03
N ASP A 135 -1.49 -18.19 7.85
CA ASP A 135 -1.98 -18.72 6.58
C ASP A 135 -3.31 -18.09 6.14
N ASP A 136 -4.21 -17.79 7.09
CA ASP A 136 -5.48 -17.13 6.80
C ASP A 136 -5.27 -15.70 6.25
N LEU A 137 -4.34 -14.95 6.84
CA LEU A 137 -3.99 -13.61 6.39
C LEU A 137 -3.24 -13.66 5.05
N ARG A 138 -2.29 -14.59 4.92
CA ARG A 138 -1.57 -14.84 3.68
C ARG A 138 -2.52 -15.12 2.51
N MET A 139 -3.49 -15.99 2.71
CA MET A 139 -4.49 -16.36 1.71
C MET A 139 -5.31 -15.13 1.27
N ARG A 140 -5.67 -14.24 2.20
CA ARG A 140 -6.38 -12.99 1.88
C ARG A 140 -5.48 -12.03 1.07
N MET A 141 -4.20 -11.88 1.46
CA MET A 141 -3.23 -11.05 0.74
C MET A 141 -2.95 -11.56 -0.67
N THR A 142 -2.93 -12.88 -0.87
CA THR A 142 -2.67 -13.50 -2.18
C THR A 142 -3.71 -13.11 -3.24
N LYS A 143 -4.92 -12.73 -2.85
CA LYS A 143 -5.93 -12.22 -3.78
C LYS A 143 -5.49 -10.93 -4.48
N PHE A 144 -4.62 -10.14 -3.84
CA PHE A 144 -4.08 -8.89 -4.34
C PHE A 144 -2.66 -9.03 -4.89
N LEU A 145 -2.13 -10.26 -4.93
CA LEU A 145 -0.78 -10.52 -5.44
C LEU A 145 -0.76 -10.42 -6.96
N VAL A 146 0.01 -9.48 -7.47
CA VAL A 146 0.30 -9.31 -8.89
C VAL A 146 1.78 -9.64 -9.15
N PRO A 147 2.14 -10.16 -10.33
CA PRO A 147 3.53 -10.37 -10.68
C PRO A 147 4.29 -9.04 -10.67
N ASP A 148 5.47 -9.01 -10.07
CA ASP A 148 6.38 -7.85 -10.15
C ASP A 148 6.98 -7.83 -11.57
N GLU A 149 6.48 -6.96 -12.43
CA GLU A 149 6.99 -6.80 -13.81
C GLU A 149 8.45 -6.29 -13.85
N ASN A 150 8.96 -5.72 -12.75
CA ASN A 150 10.31 -5.18 -12.64
C ASN A 150 11.36 -6.14 -12.04
N CYS A 151 11.00 -7.36 -11.68
CA CYS A 151 11.97 -8.34 -11.14
C CYS A 151 13.01 -8.83 -12.16
N LYS A 152 12.85 -8.47 -13.46
CA LYS A 152 13.79 -8.89 -14.53
C LYS A 152 15.01 -8.02 -14.74
N SER A 153 15.17 -6.90 -14.03
CA SER A 153 16.23 -5.92 -14.33
C SER A 153 17.37 -5.83 -13.29
N HIS A 154 17.33 -6.55 -12.16
CA HIS A 154 18.37 -6.45 -11.12
C HIS A 154 19.31 -7.66 -11.03
N ASP A 155 19.06 -8.76 -11.75
CA ASP A 155 19.93 -9.94 -11.74
C ASP A 155 21.12 -9.87 -12.74
N ARG A 156 21.35 -8.74 -13.42
CA ARG A 156 22.45 -8.61 -14.40
C ARG A 156 23.70 -7.87 -13.89
N VAL A 157 23.82 -7.54 -12.63
CA VAL A 157 25.00 -6.80 -12.11
C VAL A 157 25.88 -7.62 -11.14
N ALA A 158 25.56 -8.88 -10.90
CA ALA A 158 26.32 -9.74 -9.98
C ALA A 158 27.30 -10.71 -10.66
N GLU A 159 27.51 -10.63 -11.98
CA GLU A 159 28.52 -11.45 -12.67
C GLU A 159 29.45 -10.58 -13.52
N ALA A 160 30.21 -9.71 -12.90
CA ALA A 160 31.46 -9.17 -13.48
C ALA A 160 32.30 -8.53 -12.36
N HIS A 161 33.08 -9.34 -11.65
CA HIS A 161 34.49 -9.07 -11.23
C HIS A 161 34.94 -10.20 -10.31
#